data_21ee42c88f80347783f3f23041862e89
#
_entry.id   21ee42c88f80347783f3f23041862e89
#
_cell.length_a   1.000
_cell.length_b   1.000
_cell.length_c   1.000
_cell.angle_alpha   90.00
_cell.angle_beta   90.00
_cell.angle_gamma   90.00
#
_symmetry.space_group_name_H-M   'P 1'
#
loop_
_entity.id
_entity.type
_entity.pdbx_description
1 polymer ?
#
loop_
_entity_poly.entity_id
_entity_poly.type
_entity_poly.pdbx_seq_one_letter_code
_entity_poly.pdbx_strand_id
1 'polypeptide(L)'
;MDGHDVLTYNCLNLNSDFFSEEVTITPYTYRAFDPGPYNESMSAFEDYLGKPYLSDSERELYVDFFNNRSPIDGKAPAWQIITVYSYEPDFGMDRELILSPMQRIMGSSASWRHEEYRMLFRFGEVTKRFLHFDRMSQLAMSKNDKYWALRFAARAIHYLEDIGTPYHTSPGTLPEILKIPFLYRSQFKKISSYHKFHDRFIGYRLWREYTPFIRAVSEANASDFDGLIDMVETTRKRALRILPEIERLIKGLVHKGSSSHLRTDFSRGYFDELIAVEDTRQIDKASCIVLKNIASAVKYYLEHLERRFS
;
A
#
# COMPACT_ATOMS: atom_id res chain seq x y z
N MET A 1 3.32 0.27 -3.00
CA MET A 1 2.63 -0.44 -4.13
C MET A 1 1.50 0.44 -4.63
N ASP A 2 1.20 0.51 -5.93
CA ASP A 2 0.00 1.21 -6.39
C ASP A 2 -1.26 0.32 -6.25
N GLY A 3 -2.46 0.91 -6.17
CA GLY A 3 -3.73 0.17 -6.09
C GLY A 3 -4.14 -0.30 -4.68
N HIS A 4 -3.65 0.38 -3.65
CA HIS A 4 -4.01 0.12 -2.24
C HIS A 4 -5.51 0.14 -2.00
N ASP A 5 -6.21 1.08 -2.61
CA ASP A 5 -7.65 1.25 -2.53
C ASP A 5 -8.43 0.04 -3.09
N VAL A 6 -8.08 -0.40 -4.31
CA VAL A 6 -8.73 -1.55 -4.95
C VAL A 6 -8.43 -2.84 -4.19
N LEU A 7 -7.19 -3.01 -3.70
CA LEU A 7 -6.81 -4.17 -2.91
C LEU A 7 -7.60 -4.19 -1.59
N THR A 8 -7.58 -3.09 -0.84
CA THR A 8 -8.32 -2.94 0.42
C THR A 8 -9.81 -3.22 0.22
N TYR A 9 -10.44 -2.62 -0.81
CA TYR A 9 -11.86 -2.85 -1.11
C TYR A 9 -12.19 -4.33 -1.31
N ASN A 10 -11.38 -5.04 -2.09
CA ASN A 10 -11.60 -6.46 -2.37
C ASN A 10 -11.25 -7.38 -1.16
N CYS A 11 -10.65 -6.84 -0.10
CA CYS A 11 -10.45 -7.55 1.16
C CYS A 11 -11.64 -7.42 2.13
N LEU A 12 -12.50 -6.43 1.95
CA LEU A 12 -13.60 -6.13 2.87
C LEU A 12 -14.73 -7.16 2.80
N ASN A 13 -15.29 -7.50 3.95
CA ASN A 13 -16.58 -8.19 4.03
C ASN A 13 -17.72 -7.16 4.03
N LEU A 14 -18.22 -6.80 2.85
CA LEU A 14 -19.28 -5.80 2.69
C LEU A 14 -20.64 -6.23 3.28
N ASN A 15 -20.78 -7.50 3.69
CA ASN A 15 -21.98 -7.98 4.38
C ASN A 15 -21.91 -7.79 5.90
N SER A 16 -20.77 -7.33 6.42
CA SER A 16 -20.62 -7.01 7.84
C SER A 16 -21.34 -5.71 8.17
N ASP A 17 -22.13 -5.72 9.26
CA ASP A 17 -22.78 -4.52 9.78
C ASP A 17 -21.76 -3.45 10.16
N PHE A 18 -20.58 -3.85 10.64
CA PHE A 18 -19.50 -2.94 11.03
C PHE A 18 -18.98 -2.11 9.84
N PHE A 19 -18.78 -2.75 8.67
CA PHE A 19 -18.27 -2.06 7.49
C PHE A 19 -19.35 -1.35 6.67
N SER A 20 -20.62 -1.76 6.80
CA SER A 20 -21.75 -1.11 6.12
C SER A 20 -22.32 0.10 6.88
N GLU A 21 -21.97 0.27 8.15
CA GLU A 21 -22.46 1.36 8.99
C GLU A 21 -22.09 2.73 8.46
N GLU A 22 -23.05 3.66 8.48
CA GLU A 22 -22.86 5.07 8.15
C GLU A 22 -22.16 5.81 9.30
N VAL A 23 -20.97 6.33 9.04
CA VAL A 23 -20.10 6.97 10.01
C VAL A 23 -20.08 8.49 9.79
N THR A 24 -20.32 9.26 10.84
CA THR A 24 -20.25 10.73 10.78
C THR A 24 -18.81 11.19 10.62
N ILE A 25 -18.54 12.05 9.64
CA ILE A 25 -17.25 12.67 9.40
C ILE A 25 -16.97 13.71 10.49
N THR A 26 -15.84 13.57 11.17
CA THR A 26 -15.45 14.42 12.31
C THR A 26 -14.18 15.22 11.99
N PRO A 27 -14.01 16.43 12.57
CA PRO A 27 -12.79 17.21 12.45
C PRO A 27 -11.58 16.50 13.06
N TYR A 28 -10.36 16.85 12.59
CA TYR A 28 -9.13 16.31 13.14
C TYR A 28 -8.79 16.92 14.51
N THR A 29 -8.57 16.05 15.51
CA THR A 29 -8.26 16.46 16.91
C THR A 29 -7.03 15.75 17.49
N TYR A 30 -6.23 15.05 16.67
CA TYR A 30 -5.14 14.17 17.12
C TYR A 30 -3.75 14.76 16.94
N ARG A 31 -3.63 16.09 16.72
CA ARG A 31 -2.36 16.79 16.46
C ARG A 31 -1.25 16.52 17.48
N ALA A 32 -1.61 16.27 18.74
CA ALA A 32 -0.63 15.95 19.77
C ALA A 32 0.10 14.61 19.55
N PHE A 33 -0.51 13.70 18.81
CA PHE A 33 0.00 12.35 18.54
C PHE A 33 0.46 12.15 17.09
N ASP A 34 -0.15 12.86 16.18
CA ASP A 34 0.15 12.86 14.75
C ASP A 34 0.12 14.30 14.24
N PRO A 35 1.25 15.02 14.24
CA PRO A 35 1.31 16.47 14.05
C PRO A 35 1.19 16.93 12.58
N GLY A 36 0.90 16.03 11.65
CA GLY A 36 0.86 16.37 10.23
C GLY A 36 -0.20 17.43 9.90
N PRO A 37 0.19 18.62 9.34
CA PRO A 37 -0.73 19.67 8.96
C PRO A 37 -1.73 19.23 7.87
N TYR A 38 -1.38 18.22 7.11
CA TYR A 38 -2.24 17.57 6.13
C TYR A 38 -3.59 17.13 6.75
N ASN A 39 -3.55 16.55 7.95
CA ASN A 39 -4.75 16.04 8.61
C ASN A 39 -5.77 17.13 8.91
N GLU A 40 -5.31 18.35 9.18
CA GLU A 40 -6.17 19.50 9.46
C GLU A 40 -6.77 20.09 8.16
N SER A 41 -5.98 20.10 7.08
CA SER A 41 -6.42 20.63 5.79
C SER A 41 -7.34 19.67 5.01
N MET A 42 -7.23 18.37 5.29
CA MET A 42 -7.98 17.30 4.62
C MET A 42 -8.95 16.62 5.57
N SER A 43 -9.67 17.41 6.39
CA SER A 43 -10.63 16.87 7.35
C SER A 43 -11.93 16.40 6.71
N ALA A 44 -12.32 16.99 5.57
CA ALA A 44 -13.51 16.59 4.84
C ALA A 44 -13.18 15.56 3.75
N PHE A 45 -14.05 14.59 3.59
CA PHE A 45 -13.92 13.50 2.60
C PHE A 45 -13.91 14.05 1.16
N GLU A 46 -14.74 15.05 0.87
CA GLU A 46 -14.83 15.67 -0.45
C GLU A 46 -13.55 16.39 -0.85
N ASP A 47 -12.83 16.96 0.11
CA ASP A 47 -11.53 17.61 -0.16
C ASP A 47 -10.51 16.60 -0.67
N TYR A 48 -10.57 15.36 -0.20
CA TYR A 48 -9.71 14.27 -0.63
C TYR A 48 -10.04 13.83 -2.07
N LEU A 49 -11.31 13.53 -2.36
CA LEU A 49 -11.74 13.11 -3.70
C LEU A 49 -11.64 14.26 -4.73
N GLY A 50 -11.77 15.48 -4.26
CA GLY A 50 -11.88 16.64 -5.13
C GLY A 50 -10.60 17.09 -5.78
N LYS A 51 -9.37 16.85 -5.18
CA LYS A 51 -8.20 17.62 -5.73
C LYS A 51 -6.87 17.42 -5.05
N PRO A 52 -5.94 18.21 -5.04
CA PRO A 52 -4.82 18.46 -5.97
C PRO A 52 -3.71 17.40 -5.87
N TYR A 53 -3.90 16.31 -5.13
CA TYR A 53 -2.87 15.31 -4.80
C TYR A 53 -2.82 14.14 -5.77
N LEU A 54 -3.88 13.94 -6.57
CA LEU A 54 -3.93 12.92 -7.63
C LEU A 54 -3.49 13.55 -8.95
N SER A 55 -2.68 12.85 -9.72
CA SER A 55 -2.48 13.18 -11.13
C SER A 55 -3.81 13.03 -11.89
N ASP A 56 -3.95 13.66 -13.05
CA ASP A 56 -5.20 13.56 -13.83
C ASP A 56 -5.56 12.12 -14.16
N SER A 57 -4.57 11.27 -14.48
CA SER A 57 -4.79 9.85 -14.74
C SER A 57 -5.17 9.04 -13.49
N GLU A 58 -4.59 9.36 -12.34
CA GLU A 58 -4.96 8.74 -11.06
C GLU A 58 -6.36 9.16 -10.63
N ARG A 59 -6.71 10.43 -10.84
CA ARG A 59 -8.05 10.96 -10.56
C ARG A 59 -9.12 10.30 -11.41
N GLU A 60 -8.87 10.13 -12.70
CA GLU A 60 -9.78 9.48 -13.63
C GLU A 60 -10.07 8.02 -13.17
N LEU A 61 -9.02 7.25 -12.87
CA LEU A 61 -9.16 5.88 -12.37
C LEU A 61 -9.87 5.83 -11.00
N TYR A 62 -9.58 6.77 -10.13
CA TYR A 62 -10.16 6.86 -8.80
C TYR A 62 -11.65 7.20 -8.84
N VAL A 63 -12.03 8.16 -9.70
CA VAL A 63 -13.43 8.56 -9.91
C VAL A 63 -14.23 7.42 -10.51
N ASP A 64 -13.69 6.68 -11.46
CA ASP A 64 -14.36 5.53 -12.07
C ASP A 64 -14.65 4.43 -11.03
N PHE A 65 -13.69 4.15 -10.15
CA PHE A 65 -13.83 3.12 -9.12
C PHE A 65 -14.82 3.53 -8.01
N PHE A 66 -14.80 4.81 -7.59
CA PHE A 66 -15.63 5.35 -6.51
C PHE A 66 -16.80 6.20 -7.01
N ASN A 67 -17.10 6.13 -8.30
CA ASN A 67 -18.11 6.95 -8.94
C ASN A 67 -19.46 6.91 -8.22
N ASN A 68 -20.02 8.12 -7.96
CA ASN A 68 -21.31 8.33 -7.30
C ASN A 68 -21.39 8.01 -5.79
N ARG A 69 -20.27 7.97 -5.08
CA ARG A 69 -20.27 7.67 -3.64
C ARG A 69 -19.69 8.79 -2.79
N SER A 70 -20.05 10.03 -3.12
CA SER A 70 -19.78 11.16 -2.22
C SER A 70 -20.51 10.98 -0.89
N PRO A 71 -19.95 11.49 0.21
CA PRO A 71 -20.64 11.52 1.50
C PRO A 71 -22.00 12.19 1.40
N ILE A 72 -22.99 11.62 2.06
CA ILE A 72 -24.34 12.18 2.14
C ILE A 72 -24.54 12.69 3.55
N ASP A 73 -24.96 13.96 3.68
CA ASP A 73 -25.23 14.60 4.97
C ASP A 73 -24.08 14.51 5.99
N GLY A 74 -22.83 14.61 5.51
CA GLY A 74 -21.62 14.51 6.33
C GLY A 74 -21.36 13.11 6.89
N LYS A 75 -21.88 12.07 6.26
CA LYS A 75 -21.65 10.67 6.59
C LYS A 75 -21.10 9.90 5.42
N ALA A 76 -20.32 8.88 5.71
CA ALA A 76 -19.83 7.92 4.72
C ALA A 76 -19.85 6.51 5.32
N PRO A 77 -20.11 5.45 4.54
CA PRO A 77 -20.06 4.10 5.06
C PRO A 77 -18.62 3.73 5.45
N ALA A 78 -18.47 2.95 6.51
CA ALA A 78 -17.18 2.57 7.07
C ALA A 78 -16.25 1.93 6.04
N TRP A 79 -16.77 1.07 5.14
CA TRP A 79 -15.99 0.47 4.06
C TRP A 79 -15.37 1.50 3.12
N GLN A 80 -16.08 2.60 2.84
CA GLN A 80 -15.60 3.65 1.95
C GLN A 80 -14.46 4.45 2.60
N ILE A 81 -14.59 4.76 3.91
CA ILE A 81 -13.53 5.44 4.66
C ILE A 81 -12.24 4.60 4.63
N ILE A 82 -12.33 3.31 4.96
CA ILE A 82 -11.16 2.41 4.96
C ILE A 82 -10.55 2.34 3.56
N THR A 83 -11.35 2.18 2.53
CA THR A 83 -10.89 2.03 1.16
C THR A 83 -10.20 3.29 0.65
N VAL A 84 -10.87 4.44 0.73
CA VAL A 84 -10.35 5.70 0.17
C VAL A 84 -9.09 6.14 0.87
N TYR A 85 -9.05 6.09 2.20
CA TYR A 85 -7.89 6.57 2.96
C TYR A 85 -6.73 5.57 3.05
N SER A 86 -6.87 4.35 2.52
CA SER A 86 -5.73 3.43 2.37
C SER A 86 -4.67 3.96 1.40
N TYR A 87 -5.01 4.86 0.49
CA TYR A 87 -4.07 5.48 -0.43
C TYR A 87 -3.36 6.74 0.13
N GLU A 88 -3.83 7.27 1.25
CA GLU A 88 -3.36 8.54 1.84
C GLU A 88 -1.85 8.63 2.14
N PRO A 89 -1.18 7.57 2.64
CA PRO A 89 0.26 7.63 2.93
C PRO A 89 1.14 7.91 1.72
N ASP A 90 0.74 7.52 0.51
CA ASP A 90 1.47 7.81 -0.72
C ASP A 90 1.58 9.32 -1.01
N PHE A 91 0.61 10.10 -0.56
CA PHE A 91 0.66 11.58 -0.65
C PHE A 91 1.61 12.21 0.36
N GLY A 92 2.21 11.41 1.24
CA GLY A 92 3.17 11.89 2.23
C GLY A 92 2.53 12.65 3.38
N MET A 93 1.27 12.34 3.71
CA MET A 93 0.54 12.98 4.80
C MET A 93 1.22 12.81 6.17
N ASP A 94 2.00 11.76 6.34
CA ASP A 94 2.76 11.44 7.55
C ASP A 94 4.25 11.78 7.46
N ARG A 95 4.64 12.63 6.51
CA ARG A 95 6.05 13.00 6.28
C ARG A 95 6.69 13.64 7.51
N GLU A 96 5.92 14.36 8.30
CA GLU A 96 6.39 15.05 9.50
C GLU A 96 6.37 14.18 10.76
N LEU A 97 5.75 12.99 10.67
CA LEU A 97 5.71 12.02 11.76
C LEU A 97 7.09 11.36 11.92
N ILE A 98 7.73 11.61 13.06
CA ILE A 98 9.05 11.06 13.40
C ILE A 98 8.90 9.92 14.39
N LEU A 99 9.14 8.69 13.94
CA LEU A 99 8.99 7.48 14.76
C LEU A 99 10.33 6.93 15.29
N SER A 100 11.46 7.49 14.86
CA SER A 100 12.76 7.07 15.41
C SER A 100 13.82 8.17 15.34
N PRO A 101 14.85 8.09 16.20
CA PRO A 101 16.01 8.99 16.09
C PRO A 101 16.73 8.90 14.74
N MET A 102 16.76 7.72 14.12
CA MET A 102 17.39 7.51 12.82
C MET A 102 16.69 8.29 11.71
N GLN A 103 15.35 8.42 11.76
CA GLN A 103 14.61 9.24 10.81
C GLN A 103 15.03 10.72 10.83
N ARG A 104 15.43 11.26 11.99
CA ARG A 104 15.94 12.64 12.08
C ARG A 104 17.22 12.84 11.27
N ILE A 105 18.01 11.79 11.09
CA ILE A 105 19.28 11.80 10.35
C ILE A 105 19.00 11.50 8.86
N MET A 106 18.20 10.48 8.57
CA MET A 106 17.96 9.96 7.22
C MET A 106 16.86 10.73 6.47
N GLY A 107 16.08 11.54 7.18
CA GLY A 107 14.93 12.25 6.63
C GLY A 107 13.69 11.36 6.54
N SER A 108 12.64 11.91 5.93
CA SER A 108 11.31 11.30 5.81
C SER A 108 10.93 11.06 4.34
N SER A 109 11.85 10.47 3.58
CA SER A 109 11.59 10.11 2.18
C SER A 109 10.49 9.03 2.06
N ALA A 110 9.89 8.90 0.88
CA ALA A 110 8.94 7.82 0.61
C ALA A 110 9.58 6.45 0.92
N SER A 111 10.78 6.16 0.40
CA SER A 111 11.49 4.92 0.71
C SER A 111 11.68 4.68 2.21
N TRP A 112 12.00 5.74 2.99
CA TRP A 112 12.13 5.57 4.43
C TRP A 112 10.82 5.18 5.11
N ARG A 113 9.70 5.71 4.65
CA ARG A 113 8.38 5.49 5.25
C ARG A 113 7.74 4.17 4.84
N HIS A 114 7.86 3.80 3.55
CA HIS A 114 7.15 2.66 2.95
C HIS A 114 7.97 1.37 2.88
N GLU A 115 9.26 1.42 3.19
CA GLU A 115 10.17 0.28 3.07
C GLU A 115 10.74 -0.13 4.42
N GLU A 116 11.19 -1.39 4.53
CA GLU A 116 11.98 -1.85 5.66
C GLU A 116 12.91 -2.98 5.24
N TYR A 117 14.17 -2.65 5.05
CA TYR A 117 15.22 -3.60 4.73
C TYR A 117 15.95 -4.06 5.97
N ARG A 118 16.10 -5.35 6.16
CA ARG A 118 16.80 -5.96 7.30
C ARG A 118 18.04 -6.72 6.78
N MET A 119 19.13 -6.02 6.67
CA MET A 119 20.43 -6.57 6.28
C MET A 119 21.39 -6.53 7.46
N LEU A 120 22.54 -5.86 7.33
CA LEU A 120 23.47 -5.61 8.44
C LEU A 120 22.91 -4.60 9.45
N PHE A 121 22.08 -3.71 8.99
CA PHE A 121 21.31 -2.74 9.80
C PHE A 121 19.92 -2.62 9.21
N ARG A 122 19.01 -2.12 10.03
CA ARG A 122 17.62 -1.89 9.62
C ARG A 122 17.50 -0.53 8.94
N PHE A 123 17.07 -0.52 7.69
CA PHE A 123 16.71 0.68 6.95
C PHE A 123 15.19 0.78 6.86
N GLY A 124 14.64 1.99 7.05
CA GLY A 124 13.21 2.25 6.88
C GLY A 124 12.35 1.92 8.11
N GLU A 125 11.06 2.23 8.01
CA GLU A 125 10.15 2.25 9.16
C GLU A 125 8.73 1.74 8.88
N VAL A 126 8.48 1.05 7.79
CA VAL A 126 7.12 0.60 7.42
C VAL A 126 6.41 -0.16 8.54
N THR A 127 7.10 -1.05 9.25
CA THR A 127 6.52 -1.78 10.40
C THR A 127 6.15 -0.84 11.55
N LYS A 128 7.00 0.17 11.84
CA LYS A 128 6.69 1.14 12.90
C LYS A 128 5.49 2.00 12.56
N ARG A 129 5.33 2.36 11.27
CA ARG A 129 4.19 3.13 10.79
C ARG A 129 2.90 2.33 10.88
N PHE A 130 2.92 1.06 10.45
CA PHE A 130 1.79 0.16 10.67
C PHE A 130 1.35 0.16 12.14
N LEU A 131 2.28 -0.11 13.06
CA LEU A 131 1.99 -0.18 14.50
C LEU A 131 1.57 1.17 15.09
N HIS A 132 2.09 2.28 14.58
CA HIS A 132 1.68 3.61 15.00
C HIS A 132 0.23 3.89 14.63
N PHE A 133 -0.15 3.66 13.37
CA PHE A 133 -1.50 3.93 12.90
C PHE A 133 -2.53 2.95 13.48
N ASP A 134 -2.16 1.70 13.75
CA ASP A 134 -3.01 0.79 14.53
C ASP A 134 -3.30 1.35 15.94
N ARG A 135 -2.28 1.86 16.64
CA ARG A 135 -2.49 2.52 17.95
C ARG A 135 -3.33 3.78 17.86
N MET A 136 -3.13 4.59 16.79
CA MET A 136 -3.96 5.78 16.57
C MET A 136 -5.42 5.42 16.31
N SER A 137 -5.67 4.34 15.57
CA SER A 137 -7.02 3.78 15.37
C SER A 137 -7.68 3.39 16.70
N GLN A 138 -6.94 2.69 17.57
CA GLN A 138 -7.42 2.34 18.92
C GLN A 138 -7.70 3.58 19.77
N LEU A 139 -6.81 4.57 19.74
CA LEU A 139 -6.97 5.82 20.49
C LEU A 139 -8.22 6.58 20.03
N ALA A 140 -8.46 6.69 18.74
CA ALA A 140 -9.64 7.35 18.19
C ALA A 140 -10.92 6.61 18.60
N MET A 141 -10.94 5.29 18.50
CA MET A 141 -12.08 4.49 18.91
C MET A 141 -12.37 4.63 20.42
N SER A 142 -11.33 4.67 21.26
CA SER A 142 -11.51 4.90 22.72
C SER A 142 -12.14 6.25 23.06
N LYS A 143 -12.14 7.19 22.11
CA LYS A 143 -12.81 8.49 22.18
C LYS A 143 -14.16 8.54 21.47
N ASN A 144 -14.70 7.38 21.06
CA ASN A 144 -15.91 7.26 20.24
C ASN A 144 -15.83 8.00 18.89
N ASP A 145 -14.63 8.19 18.36
CA ASP A 145 -14.39 8.82 17.06
C ASP A 145 -14.16 7.74 16.00
N LYS A 146 -15.24 7.12 15.55
CA LYS A 146 -15.20 6.02 14.59
C LYS A 146 -14.62 6.45 13.24
N TYR A 147 -14.86 7.69 12.80
CA TYR A 147 -14.32 8.19 11.54
C TYR A 147 -12.78 8.17 11.52
N TRP A 148 -12.15 8.80 12.53
CA TRP A 148 -10.70 8.81 12.61
C TRP A 148 -10.12 7.45 12.97
N ALA A 149 -10.85 6.63 13.73
CA ALA A 149 -10.42 5.25 13.99
C ALA A 149 -10.29 4.45 12.69
N LEU A 150 -11.27 4.52 11.81
CA LEU A 150 -11.26 3.85 10.49
C LEU A 150 -10.23 4.47 9.55
N ARG A 151 -10.08 5.79 9.54
CA ARG A 151 -9.09 6.49 8.71
C ARG A 151 -7.66 6.15 9.12
N PHE A 152 -7.35 6.06 10.42
CA PHE A 152 -6.06 5.56 10.89
C PHE A 152 -5.87 4.07 10.59
N ALA A 153 -6.91 3.25 10.71
CA ALA A 153 -6.85 1.84 10.29
C ALA A 153 -6.55 1.69 8.80
N ALA A 154 -7.13 2.53 7.94
CA ALA A 154 -6.83 2.58 6.51
C ALA A 154 -5.34 2.84 6.23
N ARG A 155 -4.74 3.80 6.97
CA ARG A 155 -3.29 4.07 6.89
C ARG A 155 -2.45 2.89 7.39
N ALA A 156 -2.89 2.20 8.44
CA ALA A 156 -2.24 0.97 8.88
C ALA A 156 -2.30 -0.11 7.80
N ILE A 157 -3.45 -0.29 7.16
CA ILE A 157 -3.62 -1.24 6.05
C ILE A 157 -2.65 -0.93 4.92
N HIS A 158 -2.51 0.33 4.51
CA HIS A 158 -1.53 0.74 3.50
C HIS A 158 -0.13 0.22 3.82
N TYR A 159 0.36 0.48 5.03
CA TYR A 159 1.69 0.01 5.43
C TYR A 159 1.79 -1.51 5.57
N LEU A 160 0.69 -2.20 5.89
CA LEU A 160 0.64 -3.66 5.88
C LEU A 160 0.75 -4.22 4.46
N GLU A 161 0.11 -3.59 3.50
CA GLU A 161 0.20 -3.92 2.08
C GLU A 161 1.61 -3.69 1.53
N ASP A 162 2.27 -2.60 1.94
CA ASP A 162 3.68 -2.36 1.66
C ASP A 162 4.60 -3.44 2.24
N ILE A 163 4.37 -3.87 3.49
CA ILE A 163 5.12 -4.98 4.11
C ILE A 163 4.99 -6.27 3.30
N GLY A 164 3.86 -6.50 2.65
CA GLY A 164 3.63 -7.66 1.80
C GLY A 164 4.22 -7.54 0.39
N THR A 165 4.71 -6.36 0.01
CA THR A 165 5.28 -6.08 -1.31
C THR A 165 6.77 -6.42 -1.33
N PRO A 166 7.26 -7.28 -2.25
CA PRO A 166 8.63 -7.79 -2.22
C PRO A 166 9.71 -6.72 -2.16
N TYR A 167 9.63 -5.68 -3.02
CA TYR A 167 10.63 -4.62 -3.07
C TYR A 167 10.58 -3.64 -1.89
N HIS A 168 9.50 -3.60 -1.14
CA HIS A 168 9.41 -2.83 0.11
C HIS A 168 10.09 -3.55 1.29
N THR A 169 10.39 -4.84 1.14
CA THR A 169 11.03 -5.66 2.19
C THR A 169 12.51 -5.95 1.93
N SER A 170 12.96 -5.80 0.67
CA SER A 170 14.37 -5.87 0.27
C SER A 170 14.59 -5.10 -1.02
N PRO A 171 15.72 -4.39 -1.17
CA PRO A 171 16.02 -3.64 -2.40
C PRO A 171 16.27 -4.54 -3.62
N GLY A 172 16.38 -5.84 -3.43
CA GLY A 172 16.63 -6.82 -4.48
C GLY A 172 17.10 -8.14 -3.89
N THR A 173 17.46 -9.08 -4.76
CA THR A 173 18.05 -10.34 -4.35
C THR A 173 19.48 -10.16 -3.81
N LEU A 174 19.97 -11.09 -3.01
CA LEU A 174 21.32 -11.01 -2.42
C LEU A 174 22.44 -10.78 -3.46
N PRO A 175 22.45 -11.45 -4.63
CA PRO A 175 23.45 -11.16 -5.67
C PRO A 175 23.41 -9.72 -6.20
N GLU A 176 22.23 -9.10 -6.26
CA GLU A 176 22.10 -7.72 -6.71
C GLU A 176 22.52 -6.73 -5.61
N ILE A 177 22.22 -7.03 -4.36
CA ILE A 177 22.63 -6.24 -3.20
C ILE A 177 24.17 -6.21 -3.07
N LEU A 178 24.83 -7.35 -3.25
CA LEU A 178 26.30 -7.46 -3.16
C LEU A 178 27.03 -6.66 -4.25
N LYS A 179 26.37 -6.28 -5.34
CA LYS A 179 26.94 -5.41 -6.38
C LYS A 179 26.87 -3.92 -6.04
N ILE A 180 26.04 -3.51 -5.08
CA ILE A 180 25.81 -2.09 -4.74
C ILE A 180 27.12 -1.36 -4.41
N PRO A 181 28.05 -1.89 -3.57
CA PRO A 181 29.29 -1.20 -3.23
C PRO A 181 30.17 -0.90 -4.44
N PHE A 182 30.13 -1.75 -5.48
CA PHE A 182 31.02 -1.66 -6.65
C PHE A 182 30.36 -0.90 -7.81
N LEU A 183 29.05 -0.97 -7.94
CA LEU A 183 28.28 -0.45 -9.08
C LEU A 183 27.13 0.44 -8.63
N TYR A 184 27.33 1.25 -7.60
CA TYR A 184 26.28 1.98 -6.86
C TYR A 184 25.25 2.65 -7.79
N ARG A 185 25.69 3.51 -8.72
CA ARG A 185 24.75 4.29 -9.57
C ARG A 185 23.91 3.41 -10.51
N SER A 186 24.52 2.42 -11.14
CA SER A 186 23.83 1.54 -12.09
C SER A 186 22.92 0.56 -11.35
N GLN A 187 23.37 -0.01 -10.23
CA GLN A 187 22.56 -0.92 -9.41
C GLN A 187 21.38 -0.20 -8.77
N PHE A 188 21.60 0.99 -8.25
CA PHE A 188 20.51 1.78 -7.68
C PHE A 188 19.42 2.11 -8.70
N LYS A 189 19.81 2.54 -9.92
CA LYS A 189 18.86 2.77 -11.02
C LYS A 189 18.10 1.50 -11.39
N LYS A 190 18.78 0.36 -11.45
CA LYS A 190 18.19 -0.93 -11.78
C LYS A 190 17.17 -1.36 -10.73
N ILE A 191 17.56 -1.34 -9.47
CA ILE A 191 16.69 -1.70 -8.34
C ILE A 191 15.46 -0.79 -8.30
N SER A 192 15.66 0.52 -8.42
CA SER A 192 14.56 1.49 -8.47
C SER A 192 13.63 1.28 -9.67
N SER A 193 14.18 0.91 -10.82
CA SER A 193 13.37 0.58 -12.01
C SER A 193 12.51 -0.66 -11.78
N TYR A 194 13.07 -1.73 -11.21
CA TYR A 194 12.34 -2.96 -10.95
C TYR A 194 11.26 -2.79 -9.88
N HIS A 195 11.58 -2.05 -8.83
CA HIS A 195 10.63 -1.68 -7.80
C HIS A 195 9.43 -0.92 -8.40
N LYS A 196 9.70 0.19 -9.10
CA LYS A 196 8.66 0.99 -9.75
C LYS A 196 7.86 0.19 -10.78
N PHE A 197 8.52 -0.69 -11.55
CA PHE A 197 7.80 -1.55 -12.49
C PHE A 197 6.78 -2.42 -11.77
N HIS A 198 7.20 -3.11 -10.69
CA HIS A 198 6.32 -4.04 -9.98
C HIS A 198 5.14 -3.33 -9.32
N ASP A 199 5.40 -2.21 -8.64
CA ASP A 199 4.36 -1.42 -7.99
C ASP A 199 3.32 -0.90 -8.99
N ARG A 200 3.79 -0.29 -10.08
CA ARG A 200 2.93 0.23 -11.13
C ARG A 200 2.20 -0.86 -11.90
N PHE A 201 2.84 -2.01 -12.12
CA PHE A 201 2.20 -3.15 -12.80
C PHE A 201 1.05 -3.73 -11.98
N ILE A 202 1.24 -3.87 -10.67
CA ILE A 202 0.16 -4.33 -9.77
C ILE A 202 -0.99 -3.31 -9.78
N GLY A 203 -0.70 -2.03 -9.58
CA GLY A 203 -1.72 -0.97 -9.62
C GLY A 203 -2.47 -0.94 -10.95
N TYR A 204 -1.75 -0.99 -12.07
CA TYR A 204 -2.35 -1.03 -13.41
C TYR A 204 -3.34 -2.18 -13.56
N ARG A 205 -2.99 -3.39 -13.09
CA ARG A 205 -3.85 -4.58 -13.15
C ARG A 205 -5.04 -4.48 -12.20
N LEU A 206 -4.85 -3.97 -10.99
CA LEU A 206 -5.91 -3.80 -10.00
C LEU A 206 -6.94 -2.77 -10.45
N TRP A 207 -6.50 -1.58 -10.89
CA TRP A 207 -7.42 -0.53 -11.37
C TRP A 207 -8.17 -0.90 -12.64
N ARG A 208 -7.66 -1.87 -13.41
CA ARG A 208 -8.35 -2.46 -14.56
C ARG A 208 -9.21 -3.66 -14.20
N GLU A 209 -9.41 -3.93 -12.93
CA GLU A 209 -10.17 -5.07 -12.43
C GLU A 209 -9.77 -6.39 -13.11
N TYR A 210 -8.45 -6.56 -13.34
CA TYR A 210 -7.93 -7.78 -13.97
C TYR A 210 -8.34 -9.00 -13.15
N THR A 211 -9.25 -9.80 -13.68
CA THR A 211 -9.95 -10.89 -13.00
C THR A 211 -9.03 -11.80 -12.17
N PRO A 212 -7.84 -12.25 -12.65
CA PRO A 212 -6.95 -13.07 -11.83
C PRO A 212 -6.47 -12.36 -10.56
N PHE A 213 -6.22 -11.02 -10.60
CA PHE A 213 -5.77 -10.25 -9.45
C PHE A 213 -6.90 -10.04 -8.45
N ILE A 214 -8.07 -9.61 -8.94
CA ILE A 214 -9.27 -9.45 -8.11
C ILE A 214 -9.61 -10.77 -7.41
N ARG A 215 -9.58 -11.88 -8.14
CA ARG A 215 -9.82 -13.20 -7.59
C ARG A 215 -8.76 -13.60 -6.55
N ALA A 216 -7.48 -13.33 -6.80
CA ALA A 216 -6.41 -13.62 -5.84
C ALA A 216 -6.61 -12.89 -4.51
N VAL A 217 -7.16 -11.67 -4.53
CA VAL A 217 -7.48 -10.87 -3.35
C VAL A 217 -8.78 -11.35 -2.70
N SER A 218 -9.88 -11.41 -3.47
CA SER A 218 -11.21 -11.71 -2.93
C SER A 218 -11.34 -13.13 -2.37
N GLU A 219 -10.70 -14.13 -3.01
CA GLU A 219 -10.72 -15.53 -2.58
C GLU A 219 -9.63 -15.87 -1.53
N ALA A 220 -8.76 -14.93 -1.17
CA ALA A 220 -7.82 -15.14 -0.08
C ALA A 220 -8.56 -15.29 1.25
N ASN A 221 -8.17 -16.29 2.05
CA ASN A 221 -8.65 -16.42 3.42
C ASN A 221 -7.72 -15.67 4.37
N ALA A 222 -8.26 -15.14 5.46
CA ALA A 222 -7.45 -14.70 6.57
C ALA A 222 -6.56 -15.87 7.03
N SER A 223 -5.27 -15.60 7.25
CA SER A 223 -4.37 -16.61 7.82
C SER A 223 -4.47 -16.58 9.33
N ASP A 224 -4.28 -17.75 9.96
CA ASP A 224 -4.11 -17.79 11.41
C ASP A 224 -2.74 -17.20 11.77
N PHE A 225 -2.76 -16.07 12.46
CA PHE A 225 -1.57 -15.40 12.99
C PHE A 225 -1.66 -15.29 14.51
N ASP A 226 -0.52 -15.43 15.17
CA ASP A 226 -0.40 -15.22 16.62
C ASP A 226 -0.24 -13.72 16.93
N GLY A 227 -1.25 -12.93 16.54
CA GLY A 227 -1.30 -11.48 16.72
C GLY A 227 -0.64 -10.67 15.62
N LEU A 228 -0.68 -9.33 15.80
CA LEU A 228 -0.27 -8.37 14.75
C LEU A 228 1.24 -8.45 14.42
N ILE A 229 2.09 -8.75 15.38
CA ILE A 229 3.54 -8.85 15.14
C ILE A 229 3.86 -10.07 14.30
N ASP A 230 3.26 -11.22 14.61
CA ASP A 230 3.44 -12.44 13.80
C ASP A 230 2.87 -12.24 12.39
N MET A 231 1.71 -11.58 12.26
CA MET A 231 1.14 -11.22 10.96
C MET A 231 2.15 -10.43 10.12
N VAL A 232 2.72 -9.34 10.67
CA VAL A 232 3.72 -8.52 9.99
C VAL A 232 4.94 -9.31 9.58
N GLU A 233 5.52 -10.08 10.50
CA GLU A 233 6.73 -10.86 10.26
C GLU A 233 6.51 -11.98 9.23
N THR A 234 5.38 -12.65 9.30
CA THR A 234 5.03 -13.73 8.38
C THR A 234 4.75 -13.17 6.98
N THR A 235 4.02 -12.06 6.88
CA THR A 235 3.75 -11.38 5.61
C THR A 235 5.05 -10.93 4.93
N ARG A 236 5.94 -10.31 5.68
CA ARG A 236 7.27 -9.91 5.21
C ARG A 236 8.12 -11.11 4.74
N LYS A 237 8.14 -12.20 5.48
CA LYS A 237 8.88 -13.42 5.11
C LYS A 237 8.33 -14.02 3.79
N ARG A 238 7.00 -14.02 3.61
CA ARG A 238 6.36 -14.49 2.37
C ARG A 238 6.73 -13.59 1.19
N ALA A 239 6.75 -12.27 1.36
CA ALA A 239 7.18 -11.32 0.35
C ALA A 239 8.65 -11.53 -0.07
N LEU A 240 9.56 -11.70 0.90
CA LEU A 240 10.97 -12.00 0.62
C LEU A 240 11.18 -13.32 -0.13
N ARG A 241 10.36 -14.33 0.14
CA ARG A 241 10.48 -15.64 -0.54
C ARG A 241 10.16 -15.57 -2.02
N ILE A 242 9.21 -14.74 -2.44
CA ILE A 242 8.81 -14.61 -3.85
C ILE A 242 9.68 -13.59 -4.63
N LEU A 243 10.43 -12.73 -3.95
CA LEU A 243 11.24 -11.68 -4.57
C LEU A 243 12.18 -12.18 -5.67
N PRO A 244 12.93 -13.31 -5.54
CA PRO A 244 13.82 -13.77 -6.60
C PRO A 244 13.08 -14.10 -7.90
N GLU A 245 11.89 -14.64 -7.81
CA GLU A 245 11.06 -14.96 -8.97
C GLU A 245 10.54 -13.68 -9.63
N ILE A 246 10.01 -12.75 -8.86
CA ILE A 246 9.55 -11.43 -9.33
C ILE A 246 10.71 -10.70 -10.05
N GLU A 247 11.88 -10.64 -9.42
CA GLU A 247 13.06 -9.97 -10.01
C GLU A 247 13.47 -10.61 -11.35
N ARG A 248 13.51 -11.94 -11.42
CA ARG A 248 13.83 -12.69 -12.63
C ARG A 248 12.85 -12.37 -13.79
N LEU A 249 11.55 -12.32 -13.47
CA LEU A 249 10.50 -12.06 -14.45
C LEU A 249 10.53 -10.62 -14.94
N ILE A 250 10.68 -9.65 -14.04
CA ILE A 250 10.79 -8.24 -14.40
C ILE A 250 12.03 -8.01 -15.27
N LYS A 251 13.16 -8.63 -14.93
CA LYS A 251 14.37 -8.54 -15.73
C LYS A 251 14.12 -9.02 -17.17
N GLY A 252 13.37 -10.11 -17.35
CA GLY A 252 13.00 -10.61 -18.66
C GLY A 252 12.14 -9.65 -19.48
N LEU A 253 11.25 -8.90 -18.84
CA LEU A 253 10.35 -7.95 -19.49
C LEU A 253 11.02 -6.59 -19.77
N VAL A 254 11.71 -6.02 -18.79
CA VAL A 254 12.29 -4.66 -18.88
C VAL A 254 13.49 -4.61 -19.82
N HIS A 255 14.28 -5.70 -19.98
CA HIS A 255 15.46 -5.72 -20.83
C HIS A 255 15.21 -6.10 -22.29
N LYS A 256 14.03 -6.55 -22.67
CA LYS A 256 13.70 -6.88 -24.06
C LYS A 256 13.44 -5.66 -24.94
N GLY A 257 13.12 -4.51 -24.34
CA GLY A 257 12.96 -3.26 -25.09
C GLY A 257 14.32 -2.73 -25.60
N SER A 258 14.38 -2.33 -26.86
CA SER A 258 15.60 -1.96 -27.60
C SER A 258 16.35 -0.70 -27.17
N SER A 259 16.08 -0.16 -25.97
CA SER A 259 16.83 0.96 -25.43
C SER A 259 17.74 0.51 -24.28
N SER A 260 19.04 0.78 -24.40
CA SER A 260 20.06 0.55 -23.37
C SER A 260 19.85 1.32 -22.06
N HIS A 261 18.74 2.04 -21.94
CA HIS A 261 18.40 2.84 -20.77
C HIS A 261 17.26 2.16 -19.97
N LEU A 262 17.56 1.81 -18.72
CA LEU A 262 16.56 1.38 -17.75
C LEU A 262 15.47 2.44 -17.65
N ARG A 263 14.25 2.10 -18.02
CA ARG A 263 13.10 2.98 -17.88
C ARG A 263 12.78 3.21 -16.40
N THR A 264 12.35 4.41 -16.07
CA THR A 264 11.84 4.79 -14.75
C THR A 264 10.43 5.36 -14.83
N ASP A 265 9.91 5.50 -16.04
CA ASP A 265 8.55 5.93 -16.33
C ASP A 265 7.74 4.73 -16.85
N PHE A 266 6.83 4.24 -16.00
CA PHE A 266 5.93 3.13 -16.28
C PHE A 266 4.50 3.66 -16.27
N SER A 267 4.15 4.40 -17.33
CA SER A 267 2.81 4.93 -17.55
C SER A 267 1.81 3.82 -17.93
N ARG A 268 0.52 4.18 -17.90
CA ARG A 268 -0.56 3.31 -18.39
C ARG A 268 -0.31 2.84 -19.82
N GLY A 269 0.05 3.75 -20.73
CA GLY A 269 0.34 3.41 -22.14
C GLY A 269 1.50 2.43 -22.29
N TYR A 270 2.51 2.53 -21.41
CA TYR A 270 3.59 1.54 -21.40
C TYR A 270 3.09 0.12 -21.11
N PHE A 271 2.19 -0.04 -20.14
CA PHE A 271 1.65 -1.36 -19.82
C PHE A 271 0.65 -1.86 -20.86
N ASP A 272 -0.11 -0.97 -21.50
CA ASP A 272 -0.97 -1.33 -22.63
C ASP A 272 -0.14 -1.92 -23.78
N GLU A 273 0.98 -1.26 -24.13
CA GLU A 273 1.92 -1.76 -25.15
C GLU A 273 2.60 -3.07 -24.72
N LEU A 274 3.09 -3.14 -23.47
CA LEU A 274 3.76 -4.33 -22.94
C LEU A 274 2.87 -5.57 -23.04
N ILE A 275 1.62 -5.45 -22.62
CA ILE A 275 0.67 -6.57 -22.61
C ILE A 275 0.26 -6.99 -24.01
N ALA A 276 0.25 -6.06 -24.96
CA ALA A 276 -0.06 -6.36 -26.35
C ALA A 276 1.05 -7.18 -27.06
N VAL A 277 2.32 -7.04 -26.63
CA VAL A 277 3.46 -7.64 -27.31
C VAL A 277 4.21 -8.72 -26.52
N GLU A 278 4.09 -8.73 -25.18
CA GLU A 278 4.82 -9.65 -24.30
C GLU A 278 3.88 -10.59 -23.55
N ASP A 279 4.34 -11.81 -23.30
CA ASP A 279 3.63 -12.77 -22.46
C ASP A 279 3.83 -12.45 -20.98
N THR A 280 2.82 -11.83 -20.37
CA THR A 280 2.85 -11.44 -18.95
C THR A 280 2.33 -12.52 -18.00
N ARG A 281 1.88 -13.68 -18.48
CA ARG A 281 1.24 -14.72 -17.64
C ARG A 281 2.07 -15.16 -16.44
N GLN A 282 3.40 -15.20 -16.56
CA GLN A 282 4.27 -15.61 -15.47
C GLN A 282 4.37 -14.54 -14.37
N ILE A 283 4.55 -13.27 -14.76
CA ILE A 283 4.56 -12.17 -13.78
C ILE A 283 3.18 -11.97 -13.17
N ASP A 284 2.09 -12.15 -13.94
CA ASP A 284 0.73 -12.13 -13.42
C ASP A 284 0.55 -13.20 -12.32
N LYS A 285 0.97 -14.45 -12.57
CA LYS A 285 0.89 -15.55 -11.59
C LYS A 285 1.71 -15.26 -10.32
N ALA A 286 2.94 -14.78 -10.47
CA ALA A 286 3.78 -14.42 -9.33
C ALA A 286 3.19 -13.26 -8.52
N SER A 287 2.64 -12.24 -9.19
CA SER A 287 1.94 -11.13 -8.54
C SER A 287 0.64 -11.59 -7.84
N CYS A 288 -0.09 -12.55 -8.38
CA CYS A 288 -1.24 -13.15 -7.68
C CYS A 288 -0.83 -13.80 -6.34
N ILE A 289 0.36 -14.43 -6.26
CA ILE A 289 0.87 -14.98 -5.00
C ILE A 289 1.16 -13.85 -3.99
N VAL A 290 1.76 -12.75 -4.45
CA VAL A 290 1.99 -11.55 -3.64
C VAL A 290 0.67 -10.99 -3.12
N LEU A 291 -0.28 -10.75 -4.00
CA LEU A 291 -1.60 -10.21 -3.66
C LEU A 291 -2.36 -11.10 -2.68
N LYS A 292 -2.33 -12.42 -2.89
CA LYS A 292 -2.97 -13.37 -1.97
C LYS A 292 -2.35 -13.33 -0.57
N ASN A 293 -1.02 -13.21 -0.47
CA ASN A 293 -0.33 -13.09 0.81
C ASN A 293 -0.69 -11.78 1.53
N ILE A 294 -0.74 -10.67 0.79
CA ILE A 294 -1.16 -9.37 1.33
C ILE A 294 -2.61 -9.44 1.79
N ALA A 295 -3.50 -9.90 0.93
CA ALA A 295 -4.93 -9.99 1.24
C ALA A 295 -5.22 -10.86 2.47
N SER A 296 -4.49 -11.96 2.66
CA SER A 296 -4.61 -12.79 3.87
C SER A 296 -4.29 -12.00 5.16
N ALA A 297 -3.28 -11.14 5.12
CA ALA A 297 -2.91 -10.31 6.25
C ALA A 297 -3.91 -9.17 6.47
N VAL A 298 -4.33 -8.51 5.39
CA VAL A 298 -5.32 -7.41 5.45
C VAL A 298 -6.66 -7.92 5.98
N LYS A 299 -7.15 -9.07 5.51
CA LYS A 299 -8.39 -9.69 6.01
C LYS A 299 -8.30 -10.04 7.49
N TYR A 300 -7.17 -10.62 7.95
CA TYR A 300 -6.95 -10.86 9.37
C TYR A 300 -7.00 -9.55 10.19
N TYR A 301 -6.36 -8.49 9.68
CA TYR A 301 -6.38 -7.19 10.35
C TYR A 301 -7.78 -6.57 10.38
N LEU A 302 -8.56 -6.66 9.30
CA LEU A 302 -9.93 -6.20 9.23
C LEU A 302 -10.85 -6.96 10.21
N GLU A 303 -10.74 -8.28 10.29
CA GLU A 303 -11.45 -9.09 11.29
C GLU A 303 -11.03 -8.73 12.73
N HIS A 304 -9.74 -8.41 12.92
CA HIS A 304 -9.24 -7.96 14.21
C HIS A 304 -9.80 -6.59 14.61
N LEU A 305 -9.93 -5.65 13.66
CA LEU A 305 -10.59 -4.36 13.88
C LEU A 305 -12.07 -4.54 14.23
N GLU A 306 -12.79 -5.34 13.44
CA GLU A 306 -14.20 -5.61 13.68
C GLU A 306 -14.42 -6.18 15.07
N ARG A 307 -13.72 -7.25 15.46
CA ARG A 307 -13.83 -7.85 16.81
C ARG A 307 -13.45 -6.90 17.96
N ARG A 308 -12.56 -5.95 17.71
CA ARG A 308 -12.10 -4.98 18.71
C ARG A 308 -13.09 -3.84 18.91
N PHE A 309 -13.81 -3.46 17.87
CA PHE A 309 -14.62 -2.26 17.82
C PHE A 309 -16.14 -2.53 17.82
N SER A 310 -16.55 -3.79 17.66
CA SER A 310 -17.91 -4.28 17.93
C SER A 310 -18.09 -4.60 19.41
#